data_15e4bbb859c10b5783ee639ed7b197a8
#
_entry.id   15e4bbb859c10b5783ee639ed7b197a8
#
_cell.length_a   1.000
_cell.length_b   1.000
_cell.length_c   1.000
_cell.angle_alpha   90.00
_cell.angle_beta   90.00
_cell.angle_gamma   90.00
#
_symmetry.space_group_name_H-M   'P 1'
#
loop_
_entity.id
_entity.type
_entity.pdbx_description
1 polymer ?
#
loop_
_entity_poly.entity_id
_entity_poly.type
_entity_poly.pdbx_seq_one_letter_code
_entity_poly.pdbx_strand_id
1 'polypeptide(L)'
;MCIRDSRESYDSATCIGAGRLEEIAEFCKENQVDLIIFDDELTATQIRNIENATNVRVIDRTTLILDIFAQRARSKEGQLQVELAQQRYRLPRLAGMGVALSRLGAGIGTRGPGETKLESDKRHIRRRIAFLEKELEQLEKRRAMMRSRRKKDRCV
;
A
#
# COMPACT_ATOMS: atom_id res chain seq x y z
N MET A 1 -0.54 22.66 -0.05
CA MET A 1 -1.81 23.20 -0.59
C MET A 1 -2.89 22.14 -0.46
N CYS A 2 -4.08 22.46 0.03
CA CYS A 2 -5.21 21.53 0.11
C CYS A 2 -6.18 21.89 -1.02
N ILE A 3 -6.40 20.96 -1.94
CA ILE A 3 -7.33 21.13 -3.06
C ILE A 3 -8.56 20.30 -2.77
N ARG A 4 -9.74 20.93 -2.68
CA ARG A 4 -11.02 20.25 -2.53
C ARG A 4 -11.70 20.13 -3.89
N ASP A 5 -12.12 18.91 -4.24
CA ASP A 5 -13.05 18.70 -5.35
C ASP A 5 -14.47 18.64 -4.79
N SER A 6 -15.41 19.41 -5.39
CA SER A 6 -16.79 19.53 -4.94
C SER A 6 -17.75 18.68 -5.77
N ARG A 7 -17.27 17.70 -6.51
CA ARG A 7 -18.11 16.82 -7.35
C ARG A 7 -18.81 15.77 -6.54
N GLU A 8 -20.08 15.49 -6.87
CA GLU A 8 -20.87 14.41 -6.28
C GLU A 8 -20.45 13.00 -6.75
N SER A 9 -19.71 12.89 -7.87
CA SER A 9 -19.25 11.61 -8.40
C SER A 9 -17.77 11.65 -8.76
N TYR A 10 -17.04 10.62 -8.34
CA TYR A 10 -15.63 10.43 -8.68
C TYR A 10 -15.44 9.94 -10.11
N ASP A 11 -14.40 10.42 -10.77
CA ASP A 11 -13.99 9.87 -12.07
C ASP A 11 -13.39 8.46 -11.85
N SER A 12 -13.82 7.50 -12.68
CA SER A 12 -13.38 6.11 -12.55
C SER A 12 -11.89 5.92 -12.86
N ALA A 13 -11.32 6.77 -13.71
CA ALA A 13 -9.94 6.65 -14.18
C ALA A 13 -8.93 7.39 -13.30
N THR A 14 -9.32 8.53 -12.70
CA THR A 14 -8.39 9.45 -12.01
C THR A 14 -8.91 9.95 -10.67
N CYS A 15 -10.11 9.54 -10.23
CA CYS A 15 -10.79 10.05 -9.04
C CYS A 15 -11.25 11.51 -9.18
N ILE A 16 -10.47 12.35 -9.85
CA ILE A 16 -10.74 13.77 -10.15
C ILE A 16 -10.93 13.97 -11.65
N GLY A 17 -11.66 15.03 -12.04
CA GLY A 17 -11.90 15.32 -13.46
C GLY A 17 -10.61 15.75 -14.21
N ALA A 18 -10.60 15.51 -15.53
CA ALA A 18 -9.43 15.76 -16.37
C ALA A 18 -8.89 17.21 -16.27
N GLY A 19 -9.76 18.21 -16.35
CA GLY A 19 -9.33 19.62 -16.22
C GLY A 19 -8.69 19.93 -14.87
N ARG A 20 -9.22 19.33 -13.78
CA ARG A 20 -8.61 19.49 -12.45
C ARG A 20 -7.27 18.78 -12.33
N LEU A 21 -7.12 17.64 -13.00
CA LEU A 21 -5.85 16.91 -13.06
C LEU A 21 -4.77 17.71 -13.80
N GLU A 22 -5.13 18.41 -14.89
CA GLU A 22 -4.24 19.29 -15.63
C GLU A 22 -3.76 20.48 -14.77
N GLU A 23 -4.68 21.15 -14.06
CA GLU A 23 -4.33 22.22 -13.11
C GLU A 23 -3.35 21.74 -12.03
N ILE A 24 -3.58 20.53 -11.48
CA ILE A 24 -2.68 19.94 -10.48
C ILE A 24 -1.32 19.62 -11.11
N ALA A 25 -1.28 19.11 -12.33
CA ALA A 25 -0.03 18.80 -13.02
C ALA A 25 0.81 20.06 -13.28
N GLU A 26 0.18 21.16 -13.70
CA GLU A 26 0.85 22.46 -13.87
C GLU A 26 1.36 22.98 -12.53
N PHE A 27 0.51 22.99 -11.51
CA PHE A 27 0.90 23.40 -10.16
C PHE A 27 2.08 22.60 -9.61
N CYS A 28 2.10 21.28 -9.82
CA CYS A 28 3.20 20.43 -9.38
C CYS A 28 4.53 20.77 -10.07
N LYS A 29 4.49 21.10 -11.36
CA LYS A 29 5.68 21.52 -12.11
C LYS A 29 6.23 22.87 -11.62
N GLU A 30 5.35 23.85 -11.44
CA GLU A 30 5.73 25.20 -11.00
C GLU A 30 6.32 25.23 -9.59
N ASN A 31 5.75 24.39 -8.68
CA ASN A 31 6.11 24.42 -7.28
C ASN A 31 7.06 23.26 -6.87
N GLN A 32 7.57 22.48 -7.82
CA GLN A 32 8.48 21.33 -7.57
C GLN A 32 7.93 20.40 -6.48
N VAL A 33 6.67 19.97 -6.63
CA VAL A 33 6.00 19.10 -5.66
C VAL A 33 6.55 17.69 -5.76
N ASP A 34 6.99 17.13 -4.62
CA ASP A 34 7.56 15.77 -4.54
C ASP A 34 6.50 14.68 -4.31
N LEU A 35 5.36 15.04 -3.72
CA LEU A 35 4.35 14.07 -3.29
C LEU A 35 2.95 14.67 -3.34
N ILE A 36 2.01 13.90 -3.88
CA ILE A 36 0.57 14.19 -3.84
C ILE A 36 -0.10 13.21 -2.89
N ILE A 37 -0.92 13.71 -1.98
CA ILE A 37 -1.69 12.91 -1.03
C ILE A 37 -3.18 13.09 -1.30
N PHE A 38 -3.87 11.99 -1.57
CA PHE A 38 -5.32 11.96 -1.68
C PHE A 38 -5.95 11.56 -0.35
N ASP A 39 -6.99 12.27 0.05
CA ASP A 39 -7.76 11.96 1.27
C ASP A 39 -8.77 10.83 1.06
N ASP A 40 -8.87 10.30 -0.14
CA ASP A 40 -9.70 9.17 -0.51
C ASP A 40 -8.84 7.93 -0.80
N GLU A 41 -9.48 6.75 -0.77
CA GLU A 41 -8.84 5.50 -1.16
C GLU A 41 -8.81 5.38 -2.69
N LEU A 42 -7.62 5.23 -3.25
CA LEU A 42 -7.42 5.13 -4.69
C LEU A 42 -7.20 3.67 -5.13
N THR A 43 -7.70 3.34 -6.31
CA THR A 43 -7.34 2.10 -7.00
C THR A 43 -5.93 2.21 -7.59
N ALA A 44 -5.30 1.06 -7.84
CA ALA A 44 -3.98 1.03 -8.49
C ALA A 44 -3.96 1.71 -9.87
N THR A 45 -5.07 1.65 -10.61
CA THR A 45 -5.21 2.30 -11.91
C THR A 45 -5.27 3.81 -11.77
N GLN A 46 -6.04 4.32 -10.79
CA GLN A 46 -6.15 5.75 -10.52
C GLN A 46 -4.80 6.32 -10.10
N ILE A 47 -4.10 5.69 -9.15
CA ILE A 47 -2.76 6.10 -8.74
C ILE A 47 -1.85 6.23 -9.96
N ARG A 48 -1.76 5.19 -10.79
CA ARG A 48 -0.92 5.20 -11.98
C ARG A 48 -1.28 6.28 -12.98
N ASN A 49 -2.57 6.48 -13.23
CA ASN A 49 -3.03 7.50 -14.17
C ASN A 49 -2.68 8.90 -13.70
N ILE A 50 -2.84 9.17 -12.41
CA ILE A 50 -2.48 10.46 -11.81
C ILE A 50 -0.96 10.65 -11.83
N GLU A 51 -0.17 9.65 -11.45
CA GLU A 51 1.30 9.71 -11.52
C GLU A 51 1.81 9.94 -12.94
N ASN A 52 1.19 9.29 -13.94
CA ASN A 52 1.55 9.50 -15.34
C ASN A 52 1.24 10.92 -15.83
N ALA A 53 0.14 11.51 -15.36
CA ALA A 53 -0.26 12.88 -15.75
C ALA A 53 0.56 13.95 -15.06
N THR A 54 0.88 13.76 -13.78
CA THR A 54 1.56 14.77 -12.95
C THR A 54 3.08 14.59 -12.91
N ASN A 55 3.58 13.38 -13.23
CA ASN A 55 4.96 12.95 -13.03
C ASN A 55 5.44 13.09 -11.57
N VAL A 56 4.50 13.05 -10.61
CA VAL A 56 4.74 13.13 -9.17
C VAL A 56 4.22 11.88 -8.50
N ARG A 57 4.90 11.43 -7.46
CA ARG A 57 4.46 10.28 -6.66
C ARG A 57 3.12 10.55 -5.98
N VAL A 58 2.23 9.57 -6.01
CA VAL A 58 0.89 9.66 -5.43
C VAL A 58 0.72 8.62 -4.33
N ILE A 59 0.21 9.03 -3.19
CA ILE A 59 -0.24 8.14 -2.13
C ILE A 59 -1.67 8.49 -1.73
N ASP A 60 -2.38 7.51 -1.23
CA ASP A 60 -3.71 7.68 -0.69
C ASP A 60 -3.70 7.76 0.85
N ARG A 61 -4.84 8.10 1.42
CA ARG A 61 -5.02 8.22 2.87
C ARG A 61 -4.63 6.94 3.63
N THR A 62 -5.00 5.78 3.10
CA THR A 62 -4.72 4.49 3.75
C THR A 62 -3.22 4.21 3.78
N THR A 63 -2.50 4.47 2.69
CA THR A 63 -1.04 4.35 2.65
C THR A 63 -0.38 5.28 3.67
N LEU A 64 -0.80 6.55 3.72
CA LEU A 64 -0.26 7.52 4.67
C LEU A 64 -0.48 7.09 6.13
N ILE A 65 -1.69 6.63 6.47
CA ILE A 65 -2.01 6.15 7.82
C ILE A 65 -1.16 4.93 8.19
N LEU A 66 -0.99 3.98 7.28
CA LEU A 66 -0.18 2.79 7.52
C LEU A 66 1.30 3.14 7.72
N ASP A 67 1.82 4.13 6.99
CA ASP A 67 3.21 4.60 7.16
C ASP A 67 3.40 5.31 8.50
N ILE A 68 2.44 6.13 8.93
CA ILE A 68 2.46 6.75 10.27
C ILE A 68 2.45 5.69 11.37
N PHE A 69 1.61 4.66 11.25
CA PHE A 69 1.58 3.55 12.21
C PHE A 69 2.89 2.77 12.22
N ALA A 70 3.50 2.53 11.05
CA ALA A 70 4.78 1.84 10.95
C ALA A 70 5.89 2.58 11.69
N GLN A 71 5.93 3.91 11.58
CA GLN A 71 6.91 4.75 12.29
C GLN A 71 6.67 4.78 13.81
N ARG A 72 5.42 4.67 14.26
CA ARG A 72 5.05 4.73 15.68
C ARG A 72 5.00 3.39 16.39
N ALA A 73 4.96 2.28 15.67
CA ALA A 73 4.87 0.94 16.23
C ALA A 73 6.16 0.57 16.98
N ARG A 74 6.12 0.58 18.32
CA ARG A 74 7.26 0.23 19.18
C ARG A 74 7.25 -1.23 19.63
N SER A 75 6.07 -1.84 19.76
CA SER A 75 5.95 -3.24 20.15
C SER A 75 6.14 -4.15 18.95
N LYS A 76 6.75 -5.34 19.17
CA LYS A 76 6.91 -6.35 18.12
C LYS A 76 5.58 -6.75 17.48
N GLU A 77 4.53 -6.86 18.29
CA GLU A 77 3.19 -7.18 17.79
C GLU A 77 2.63 -6.04 16.93
N GLY A 78 2.75 -4.78 17.36
CA GLY A 78 2.32 -3.62 16.58
C GLY A 78 3.06 -3.53 15.25
N GLN A 79 4.36 -3.77 15.23
CA GLN A 79 5.16 -3.80 13.99
C GLN A 79 4.67 -4.89 13.03
N LEU A 80 4.43 -6.11 13.54
CA LEU A 80 3.91 -7.22 12.71
C LEU A 80 2.49 -6.93 12.19
N GLN A 81 1.62 -6.33 13.01
CA GLN A 81 0.26 -5.96 12.61
C GLN A 81 0.26 -4.90 11.51
N VAL A 82 1.08 -3.86 11.66
CA VAL A 82 1.18 -2.80 10.65
C VAL A 82 1.79 -3.35 9.37
N GLU A 83 2.85 -4.15 9.45
CA GLU A 83 3.44 -4.77 8.27
C GLU A 83 2.43 -5.68 7.56
N LEU A 84 1.66 -6.48 8.30
CA LEU A 84 0.60 -7.32 7.73
C LEU A 84 -0.45 -6.47 7.00
N ALA A 85 -0.91 -5.37 7.60
CA ALA A 85 -1.84 -4.46 6.98
C ALA A 85 -1.28 -3.83 5.69
N GLN A 86 -0.02 -3.37 5.70
CA GLN A 86 0.65 -2.85 4.52
C GLN A 86 0.75 -3.89 3.39
N GLN A 87 1.13 -5.14 3.70
CA GLN A 87 1.23 -6.20 2.68
C GLN A 87 -0.14 -6.56 2.09
N ARG A 88 -1.18 -6.66 2.92
CA ARG A 88 -2.56 -6.89 2.47
C ARG A 88 -3.07 -5.75 1.59
N TYR A 89 -2.73 -4.51 1.91
CA TYR A 89 -3.11 -3.34 1.14
C TYR A 89 -2.39 -3.25 -0.22
N ARG A 90 -1.13 -3.64 -0.26
CA ARG A 90 -0.30 -3.64 -1.49
C ARG A 90 -0.67 -4.76 -2.45
N LEU A 91 -1.05 -5.93 -1.96
CA LEU A 91 -1.28 -7.13 -2.79
C LEU A 91 -2.26 -6.91 -3.96
N PRO A 92 -3.49 -6.37 -3.76
CA PRO A 92 -4.41 -6.09 -4.88
C PRO A 92 -3.89 -4.99 -5.80
N ARG A 93 -3.11 -4.03 -5.29
CA ARG A 93 -2.59 -2.91 -6.05
C ARG A 93 -1.43 -3.24 -6.97
N LEU A 94 -0.71 -4.32 -6.72
CA LEU A 94 0.33 -4.82 -7.62
C LEU A 94 -0.20 -5.15 -9.03
N ALA A 95 -1.45 -5.56 -9.17
CA ALA A 95 -2.04 -5.87 -10.47
C ALA A 95 -2.09 -4.66 -11.41
N GLY A 96 -2.30 -3.45 -10.86
CA GLY A 96 -2.29 -2.20 -11.62
C GLY A 96 -0.88 -1.72 -12.02
N MET A 97 0.14 -2.10 -11.25
CA MET A 97 1.54 -1.71 -11.49
C MET A 97 2.26 -2.61 -12.50
N GLY A 98 1.69 -3.78 -12.85
CA GLY A 98 2.35 -4.82 -13.64
C GLY A 98 2.74 -4.39 -15.06
N VAL A 99 2.02 -3.46 -15.66
CA VAL A 99 2.33 -2.95 -17.02
C VAL A 99 3.55 -2.02 -17.01
N ALA A 100 3.71 -1.20 -15.97
CA ALA A 100 4.87 -0.32 -15.83
C ALA A 100 6.16 -1.13 -15.57
N LEU A 101 6.09 -2.15 -14.72
CA LEU A 101 7.20 -3.07 -14.44
C LEU A 101 7.58 -3.95 -15.64
N SER A 102 6.60 -4.29 -16.50
CA SER A 102 6.85 -5.07 -17.73
C SER A 102 7.58 -4.26 -18.81
N ARG A 103 7.38 -2.95 -18.89
CA ARG A 103 8.07 -2.06 -19.84
C ARG A 103 9.54 -1.85 -19.52
N LEU A 104 9.91 -1.83 -18.25
CA LEU A 104 11.31 -1.69 -17.79
C LEU A 104 12.14 -2.97 -17.95
N GLY A 105 11.52 -4.10 -18.22
CA GLY A 105 12.18 -5.40 -18.32
C GLY A 105 12.09 -6.10 -19.69
N ALA A 106 11.68 -5.41 -20.73
CA ALA A 106 11.53 -5.97 -22.09
C ALA A 106 12.86 -6.06 -22.85
N GLY A 107 13.83 -6.74 -22.28
CA GLY A 107 14.92 -7.35 -23.06
C GLY A 107 14.40 -8.60 -23.74
N ILE A 108 14.42 -8.64 -25.06
CA ILE A 108 14.11 -9.80 -25.87
C ILE A 108 15.12 -10.91 -25.51
N GLY A 109 14.64 -12.04 -24.92
CA GLY A 109 15.40 -13.27 -24.91
C GLY A 109 15.68 -13.99 -23.59
N THR A 110 15.18 -13.55 -22.43
CA THR A 110 15.53 -14.21 -21.14
C THR A 110 14.36 -14.76 -20.33
N ARG A 111 13.16 -14.93 -20.92
CA ARG A 111 12.03 -15.58 -20.25
C ARG A 111 11.70 -16.89 -20.92
N GLY A 112 12.14 -17.99 -20.30
CA GLY A 112 11.56 -19.31 -20.52
C GLY A 112 10.07 -19.31 -20.14
N PRO A 113 9.33 -20.43 -20.33
CA PRO A 113 7.91 -20.57 -19.97
C PRO A 113 7.76 -20.56 -18.46
N GLY A 114 8.04 -19.42 -17.84
CA GLY A 114 8.10 -19.17 -16.41
C GLY A 114 7.18 -18.04 -16.01
N GLU A 115 6.85 -18.04 -14.74
CA GLU A 115 6.07 -17.07 -14.01
C GLU A 115 6.47 -15.62 -14.36
N THR A 116 5.51 -14.75 -14.63
CA THR A 116 5.77 -13.32 -14.84
C THR A 116 6.32 -12.69 -13.56
N LYS A 117 7.13 -11.63 -13.67
CA LYS A 117 7.65 -10.90 -12.52
C LYS A 117 6.52 -10.53 -11.54
N LEU A 118 5.36 -10.12 -12.06
CA LEU A 118 4.18 -9.78 -11.26
C LEU A 118 3.67 -10.98 -10.45
N GLU A 119 3.64 -12.17 -11.02
CA GLU A 119 3.20 -13.39 -10.32
C GLU A 119 4.19 -13.78 -9.24
N SER A 120 5.49 -13.67 -9.52
CA SER A 120 6.55 -13.86 -8.53
C SER A 120 6.43 -12.89 -7.37
N ASP A 121 6.21 -11.60 -7.63
CA ASP A 121 6.04 -10.56 -6.61
C ASP A 121 4.76 -10.81 -5.78
N LYS A 122 3.64 -11.15 -6.42
CA LYS A 122 2.41 -11.55 -5.72
C LYS A 122 2.62 -12.76 -4.81
N ARG A 123 3.34 -13.77 -5.31
CA ARG A 123 3.65 -14.98 -4.52
C ARG A 123 4.53 -14.62 -3.32
N HIS A 124 5.53 -13.75 -3.52
CA HIS A 124 6.38 -13.29 -2.43
C HIS A 124 5.58 -12.57 -1.33
N ILE A 125 4.70 -11.64 -1.70
CA ILE A 125 3.85 -10.94 -0.73
C ILE A 125 2.88 -11.89 -0.03
N ARG A 126 2.25 -12.84 -0.74
CA ARG A 126 1.38 -13.84 -0.09
C ARG A 126 2.12 -14.69 0.93
N ARG A 127 3.36 -15.10 0.62
CA ARG A 127 4.20 -15.82 1.58
C ARG A 127 4.52 -14.97 2.80
N ARG A 128 4.80 -13.69 2.59
CA ARG A 128 5.07 -12.75 3.69
C ARG A 128 3.83 -12.57 4.57
N ILE A 129 2.66 -12.42 3.98
CA ILE A 129 1.38 -12.36 4.72
C ILE A 129 1.20 -13.60 5.59
N ALA A 130 1.31 -14.79 5.01
CA ALA A 130 1.15 -16.05 5.74
C ALA A 130 2.16 -16.19 6.90
N PHE A 131 3.40 -15.75 6.68
CA PHE A 131 4.42 -15.73 7.74
C PHE A 131 4.04 -14.78 8.88
N LEU A 132 3.61 -13.57 8.57
CA LEU A 132 3.21 -12.57 9.57
C LEU A 132 1.99 -13.01 10.37
N GLU A 133 1.00 -13.62 9.74
CA GLU A 133 -0.18 -14.20 10.39
C GLU A 133 0.22 -15.28 11.41
N LYS A 134 1.12 -16.16 11.02
CA LYS A 134 1.64 -17.22 11.91
C LYS A 134 2.41 -16.64 13.10
N GLU A 135 3.23 -15.62 12.89
CA GLU A 135 3.96 -14.96 13.98
C GLU A 135 3.00 -14.28 14.97
N LEU A 136 1.97 -13.60 14.48
CA LEU A 136 0.94 -12.98 15.32
C LEU A 136 0.18 -14.02 16.14
N GLU A 137 -0.23 -15.12 15.53
CA GLU A 137 -0.90 -16.23 16.23
C GLU A 137 -0.03 -16.81 17.36
N GLN A 138 1.27 -16.96 17.12
CA GLN A 138 2.20 -17.43 18.16
C GLN A 138 2.31 -16.43 19.32
N LEU A 139 2.33 -15.12 19.02
CA LEU A 139 2.35 -14.10 20.07
C LEU A 139 1.06 -14.10 20.90
N GLU A 140 -0.09 -14.25 20.26
CA GLU A 140 -1.37 -14.38 20.95
C GLU A 140 -1.43 -15.60 21.87
N LYS A 141 -0.98 -16.76 21.40
CA LYS A 141 -0.88 -17.99 22.21
C LYS A 141 0.03 -17.79 23.44
N ARG A 142 1.20 -17.17 23.26
CA ARG A 142 2.11 -16.86 24.36
C ARG A 142 1.47 -15.92 25.40
N ARG A 143 0.78 -14.88 24.96
CA ARG A 143 0.05 -13.95 25.84
C ARG A 143 -1.09 -14.63 26.58
N ALA A 144 -1.83 -15.52 25.92
CA ALA A 144 -2.90 -16.29 26.56
C ALA A 144 -2.34 -17.20 27.67
N MET A 145 -1.21 -17.88 27.42
CA MET A 145 -0.53 -18.69 28.43
C MET A 145 -0.04 -17.85 29.61
N MET A 146 0.56 -16.68 29.35
CA MET A 146 1.02 -15.79 30.43
C MET A 146 -0.14 -15.27 31.28
N ARG A 147 -1.26 -14.90 30.65
CA ARG A 147 -2.48 -14.48 31.38
C ARG A 147 -3.05 -15.61 32.23
N SER A 148 -3.08 -16.82 31.70
CA SER A 148 -3.55 -18.02 32.45
C SER A 148 -2.68 -18.29 33.67
N ARG A 149 -1.35 -18.20 33.55
CA ARG A 149 -0.43 -18.34 34.69
C ARG A 149 -0.68 -17.29 35.76
N ARG A 150 -0.76 -16.00 35.39
CA ARG A 150 -1.04 -14.92 36.36
C ARG A 150 -2.38 -15.09 37.09
N LYS A 151 -3.40 -15.66 36.45
CA LYS A 151 -4.67 -15.96 37.10
C LYS A 151 -4.51 -17.05 38.14
N LYS A 152 -3.72 -18.11 37.87
CA LYS A 152 -3.45 -19.17 38.82
C LYS A 152 -2.66 -18.69 40.02
N ASP A 153 -1.65 -17.82 39.80
CA ASP A 153 -0.79 -17.27 40.86
C ASP A 153 -1.52 -16.24 41.73
N ARG A 154 -2.65 -15.69 41.30
CA ARG A 154 -3.49 -14.78 42.10
C ARG A 154 -4.56 -15.45 42.95
N CYS A 155 -4.71 -16.75 42.83
CA CYS A 155 -5.67 -17.57 43.63
C CYS A 155 -5.01 -18.24 44.85
N VAL A 156 -3.89 -17.69 45.33
CA VAL A 156 -3.24 -18.10 46.58
C VAL A 156 -3.35 -16.95 47.60
#